data_2bdc6444336ad4ba684c213c8f2bfad3
#
_entry.id   2bdc6444336ad4ba684c213c8f2bfad3
#
_cell.length_a   1.000
_cell.length_b   1.000
_cell.length_c   1.000
_cell.angle_alpha   90.00
_cell.angle_beta   90.00
_cell.angle_gamma   90.00
#
_symmetry.space_group_name_H-M   'P 1'
#
loop_
_entity.id
_entity.type
_entity.pdbx_description
1 polymer ?
#
loop_
_entity_poly.entity_id
_entity_poly.type
_entity_poly.pdbx_seq_one_letter_code
_entity_poly.pdbx_strand_id
1 'polypeptide(L)'
;RYIKNILPLDLLLSCTLYQIDISKTTEKFNPIEVKEFIKSCGSVYIPGSSLKGSILSGLMEEVLYKKNIKKFTNFENHLAEVLSEITGKYDRGKFAQYLIVRDSNFKKPEESLELSLSKLIGAKTQNKLPILYETLKINTEFETEIKTTDDCKFKEEEILSMADRFYREVYKKEKEYATGKIIILPEPPKDGYLLRLGQGSTAWATSFLILSEKLKIFYKVQKPKTRKLISGAISMGWVSIQII
;
A
#
# COMPACT_ATOMS: atom_id res chain seq x y z
N ARG A 1 -11.66 26.99 -9.09
CA ARG A 1 -12.48 28.22 -9.23
C ARG A 1 -11.66 29.49 -9.17
N TYR A 2 -10.70 29.61 -8.27
CA TYR A 2 -9.85 30.82 -8.15
C TYR A 2 -8.96 31.06 -9.38
N ILE A 3 -8.38 30.01 -9.93
CA ILE A 3 -7.44 30.13 -11.07
C ILE A 3 -8.16 30.55 -12.34
N LYS A 4 -9.36 30.06 -12.61
CA LYS A 4 -10.16 30.45 -13.80
C LYS A 4 -10.50 31.95 -13.87
N ASN A 5 -10.52 32.62 -12.71
CA ASN A 5 -10.80 34.06 -12.67
C ASN A 5 -9.54 34.94 -12.76
N ILE A 6 -8.36 34.33 -12.73
CA ILE A 6 -7.07 35.05 -12.67
C ILE A 6 -6.30 34.91 -13.99
N LEU A 7 -6.39 33.77 -14.66
CA LEU A 7 -5.64 33.49 -15.89
C LEU A 7 -6.57 33.03 -17.02
N PRO A 8 -6.29 33.45 -18.28
CA PRO A 8 -6.94 32.88 -19.46
C PRO A 8 -6.76 31.37 -19.53
N LEU A 9 -7.75 30.64 -20.06
CA LEU A 9 -7.74 29.18 -20.12
C LEU A 9 -6.56 28.63 -20.94
N ASP A 10 -6.25 29.27 -22.05
CA ASP A 10 -5.13 28.96 -22.95
C ASP A 10 -3.78 29.07 -22.24
N LEU A 11 -3.60 30.11 -21.41
CA LEU A 11 -2.41 30.26 -20.59
C LEU A 11 -2.33 29.18 -19.50
N LEU A 12 -3.45 28.85 -18.87
CA LEU A 12 -3.51 27.75 -17.92
C LEU A 12 -3.14 26.41 -18.56
N LEU A 13 -3.67 26.14 -19.75
CA LEU A 13 -3.37 24.90 -20.47
C LEU A 13 -1.90 24.84 -20.92
N SER A 14 -1.30 25.95 -21.31
CA SER A 14 0.12 26.02 -21.70
C SER A 14 1.10 25.77 -20.55
N CYS A 15 0.66 26.03 -19.30
CA CYS A 15 1.44 25.80 -18.07
C CYS A 15 1.09 24.47 -17.39
N THR A 16 0.18 23.67 -17.97
CA THR A 16 -0.27 22.40 -17.37
C THR A 16 0.77 21.31 -17.58
N LEU A 17 1.20 20.68 -16.49
CA LEU A 17 2.13 19.55 -16.55
C LEU A 17 1.45 18.25 -17.00
N TYR A 18 0.19 18.05 -16.62
CA TYR A 18 -0.64 16.91 -17.01
C TYR A 18 -2.12 17.20 -16.78
N GLN A 19 -2.97 16.40 -17.37
CA GLN A 19 -4.42 16.46 -17.20
C GLN A 19 -4.97 15.09 -16.83
N ILE A 20 -5.93 15.05 -15.90
CA ILE A 20 -6.62 13.82 -15.50
C ILE A 20 -8.10 14.01 -15.76
N ASP A 21 -8.71 13.05 -16.45
CA ASP A 21 -10.14 13.05 -16.72
C ASP A 21 -10.93 12.78 -15.44
N ILE A 22 -11.91 13.65 -15.15
CA ILE A 22 -12.85 13.54 -14.02
C ILE A 22 -14.24 13.09 -14.47
N SER A 23 -14.42 12.72 -15.73
CA SER A 23 -15.73 12.40 -16.31
C SER A 23 -16.46 11.24 -15.61
N LYS A 24 -15.70 10.36 -14.96
CA LYS A 24 -16.26 9.22 -14.19
C LYS A 24 -16.74 9.60 -12.78
N THR A 25 -16.52 10.81 -12.34
CA THR A 25 -16.94 11.26 -11.03
C THR A 25 -18.37 11.80 -11.13
N THR A 26 -19.36 11.01 -10.76
CA THR A 26 -20.78 11.28 -10.96
C THR A 26 -21.38 12.30 -10.00
N GLU A 27 -20.69 12.67 -8.93
CA GLU A 27 -21.21 13.62 -7.92
C GLU A 27 -20.70 15.03 -8.18
N LYS A 28 -21.61 16.00 -8.32
CA LYS A 28 -21.27 17.43 -8.31
C LYS A 28 -20.90 17.85 -6.90
N PHE A 29 -19.61 17.90 -6.60
CA PHE A 29 -19.11 18.40 -5.33
C PHE A 29 -18.00 19.44 -5.55
N ASN A 30 -17.81 20.30 -4.56
CA ASN A 30 -16.68 21.21 -4.53
C ASN A 30 -15.59 20.53 -3.67
N PRO A 31 -14.57 19.91 -4.27
CA PRO A 31 -13.49 19.31 -3.50
C PRO A 31 -12.72 20.40 -2.79
N ILE A 32 -12.41 20.17 -1.51
CA ILE A 32 -11.59 21.09 -0.71
C ILE A 32 -10.13 20.73 -0.87
N GLU A 33 -9.86 19.45 -1.10
CA GLU A 33 -8.49 18.91 -1.17
C GLU A 33 -8.41 17.86 -2.27
N VAL A 34 -7.34 17.92 -3.07
CA VAL A 34 -6.93 16.85 -3.98
C VAL A 34 -5.61 16.28 -3.45
N LYS A 35 -5.57 14.99 -3.17
CA LYS A 35 -4.36 14.28 -2.78
C LYS A 35 -3.72 13.67 -4.01
N GLU A 36 -2.56 14.17 -4.33
CA GLU A 36 -1.80 13.73 -5.49
C GLU A 36 -1.20 12.33 -5.28
N PHE A 37 -1.09 11.60 -6.38
CA PHE A 37 -0.26 10.40 -6.46
C PHE A 37 1.21 10.80 -6.56
N ILE A 38 2.11 9.93 -6.10
CA ILE A 38 3.55 10.19 -6.17
C ILE A 38 4.03 10.28 -7.62
N LYS A 39 4.79 11.31 -7.91
CA LYS A 39 5.36 11.60 -9.23
C LYS A 39 6.81 12.03 -9.10
N SER A 40 7.60 11.76 -10.13
CA SER A 40 8.92 12.34 -10.31
C SER A 40 9.02 12.93 -11.72
N CYS A 41 9.45 14.17 -11.84
CA CYS A 41 9.49 14.91 -13.12
C CYS A 41 8.18 14.80 -13.94
N GLY A 42 7.02 14.90 -13.26
CA GLY A 42 5.71 14.82 -13.90
C GLY A 42 5.25 13.39 -14.27
N SER A 43 6.05 12.37 -14.01
CA SER A 43 5.72 10.97 -14.34
C SER A 43 5.39 10.16 -13.09
N VAL A 44 4.42 9.27 -13.22
CA VAL A 44 3.92 8.37 -12.18
C VAL A 44 4.82 7.15 -12.05
N TYR A 45 5.09 6.72 -10.83
CA TYR A 45 5.86 5.51 -10.57
C TYR A 45 5.48 4.89 -9.21
N ILE A 46 5.89 3.66 -8.98
CA ILE A 46 5.79 2.99 -7.68
C ILE A 46 7.16 3.06 -7.00
N PRO A 47 7.29 3.75 -5.85
CA PRO A 47 8.56 3.81 -5.14
C PRO A 47 9.00 2.42 -4.66
N GLY A 48 10.25 2.06 -4.94
CA GLY A 48 10.85 0.83 -4.42
C GLY A 48 10.84 0.77 -2.89
N SER A 49 10.95 1.92 -2.23
CA SER A 49 10.82 2.02 -0.76
C SER A 49 9.44 1.60 -0.26
N SER A 50 8.37 1.90 -0.99
CA SER A 50 7.01 1.47 -0.63
C SER A 50 6.82 -0.04 -0.77
N LEU A 51 7.31 -0.62 -1.88
CA LEU A 51 7.31 -2.07 -2.09
C LEU A 51 8.14 -2.77 -1.03
N LYS A 52 9.34 -2.27 -0.77
CA LYS A 52 10.25 -2.80 0.24
C LYS A 52 9.66 -2.80 1.64
N GLY A 53 8.98 -1.70 2.03
CA GLY A 53 8.28 -1.61 3.32
C GLY A 53 7.16 -2.63 3.45
N SER A 54 6.41 -2.85 2.36
CA SER A 54 5.36 -3.87 2.31
C SER A 54 5.94 -5.29 2.44
N ILE A 55 6.98 -5.60 1.68
CA ILE A 55 7.68 -6.90 1.75
C ILE A 55 8.24 -7.14 3.16
N LEU A 56 8.88 -6.13 3.74
CA LEU A 56 9.42 -6.21 5.11
C LEU A 56 8.34 -6.54 6.15
N SER A 57 7.14 -5.96 6.02
CA SER A 57 6.04 -6.24 6.94
C SER A 57 5.66 -7.73 6.95
N GLY A 58 5.57 -8.34 5.78
CA GLY A 58 5.30 -9.77 5.66
C GLY A 58 6.44 -10.65 6.17
N LEU A 59 7.67 -10.27 5.87
CA LEU A 59 8.86 -10.99 6.34
C LEU A 59 8.96 -10.94 7.88
N MET A 60 8.72 -9.79 8.50
CA MET A 60 8.70 -9.65 9.95
C MET A 60 7.63 -10.53 10.60
N GLU A 61 6.43 -10.54 10.05
CA GLU A 61 5.33 -11.39 10.52
C GLU A 61 5.75 -12.88 10.55
N GLU A 62 6.29 -13.38 9.44
CA GLU A 62 6.68 -14.79 9.28
C GLU A 62 7.82 -15.19 10.22
N VAL A 63 8.88 -14.36 10.29
CA VAL A 63 10.05 -14.66 11.13
C VAL A 63 9.68 -14.63 12.60
N LEU A 64 8.96 -13.62 13.05
CA LEU A 64 8.56 -13.50 14.45
C LEU A 64 7.55 -14.59 14.85
N TYR A 65 6.69 -15.00 13.92
CA TYR A 65 5.79 -16.14 14.14
C TYR A 65 6.58 -17.45 14.33
N LYS A 66 7.54 -17.75 13.45
CA LYS A 66 8.41 -18.94 13.57
C LYS A 66 9.22 -18.95 14.86
N LYS A 67 9.71 -17.78 15.28
CA LYS A 67 10.41 -17.62 16.56
C LYS A 67 9.49 -17.75 17.77
N ASN A 68 8.19 -17.78 17.57
CA ASN A 68 7.19 -17.90 18.63
C ASN A 68 7.45 -16.89 19.77
N ILE A 69 7.60 -15.63 19.40
CA ILE A 69 7.86 -14.56 20.37
C ILE A 69 6.81 -14.57 21.48
N LYS A 70 7.17 -14.18 22.68
CA LYS A 70 6.26 -14.18 23.84
C LYS A 70 5.72 -12.81 24.21
N LYS A 71 6.35 -11.75 23.68
CA LYS A 71 5.95 -10.36 23.88
C LYS A 71 6.43 -9.50 22.73
N PHE A 72 5.73 -8.40 22.50
CA PHE A 72 6.22 -7.35 21.59
C PHE A 72 7.21 -6.45 22.31
N THR A 73 8.30 -6.17 21.63
CA THR A 73 9.33 -5.18 22.02
C THR A 73 9.23 -3.96 21.10
N ASN A 74 10.28 -3.17 21.01
CA ASN A 74 10.33 -2.10 20.04
C ASN A 74 10.59 -2.64 18.61
N PHE A 75 10.27 -1.84 17.61
CA PHE A 75 10.42 -2.20 16.21
C PHE A 75 11.86 -2.57 15.84
N GLU A 76 12.84 -1.84 16.38
CA GLU A 76 14.26 -2.05 16.09
C GLU A 76 14.76 -3.43 16.56
N ASN A 77 14.32 -3.86 17.73
CA ASN A 77 14.67 -5.20 18.23
C ASN A 77 14.08 -6.29 17.32
N HIS A 78 12.81 -6.16 16.93
CA HIS A 78 12.21 -7.12 16.01
C HIS A 78 12.87 -7.10 14.63
N LEU A 79 13.26 -5.93 14.15
CA LEU A 79 14.03 -5.82 12.91
C LEU A 79 15.37 -6.52 13.02
N ALA A 80 16.09 -6.37 14.15
CA ALA A 80 17.35 -7.07 14.39
C ALA A 80 17.17 -8.61 14.42
N GLU A 81 16.08 -9.10 15.00
CA GLU A 81 15.73 -10.53 14.97
C GLU A 81 15.51 -11.03 13.55
N VAL A 82 14.80 -10.26 12.72
CA VAL A 82 14.57 -10.57 11.31
C VAL A 82 15.88 -10.58 10.53
N LEU A 83 16.71 -9.56 10.70
CA LEU A 83 18.03 -9.47 10.06
C LEU A 83 18.94 -10.64 10.46
N SER A 84 18.94 -11.04 11.71
CA SER A 84 19.66 -12.22 12.18
C SER A 84 19.22 -13.50 11.46
N GLU A 85 17.92 -13.65 11.21
CA GLU A 85 17.40 -14.80 10.47
C GLU A 85 17.79 -14.78 9.01
N ILE A 86 17.77 -13.59 8.39
CA ILE A 86 18.08 -13.40 6.96
C ILE A 86 19.56 -13.61 6.68
N THR A 87 20.45 -13.14 7.55
CA THR A 87 21.91 -13.15 7.31
C THR A 87 22.65 -14.26 8.07
N GLY A 88 22.03 -14.84 9.08
CA GLY A 88 22.69 -15.75 10.04
C GLY A 88 23.62 -15.07 11.02
N LYS A 89 23.70 -13.74 11.00
CA LYS A 89 24.53 -12.94 11.93
C LYS A 89 23.62 -11.97 12.68
N TYR A 90 23.87 -11.78 13.96
CA TYR A 90 23.17 -10.75 14.69
C TYR A 90 23.72 -9.39 14.24
N ASP A 91 23.00 -8.75 13.37
CA ASP A 91 23.34 -7.46 12.80
C ASP A 91 22.20 -6.47 13.07
N ARG A 92 22.55 -5.28 13.51
CA ARG A 92 21.64 -4.14 13.62
C ARG A 92 21.60 -3.30 12.34
N GLY A 93 22.15 -3.84 11.25
CA GLY A 93 22.22 -3.20 9.95
C GLY A 93 20.85 -2.89 9.37
N LYS A 94 20.86 -2.13 8.31
CA LYS A 94 19.63 -1.74 7.63
C LYS A 94 19.17 -2.87 6.71
N PHE A 95 17.94 -3.33 6.85
CA PHE A 95 17.30 -4.27 5.90
C PHE A 95 17.50 -3.85 4.43
N ALA A 96 17.64 -2.53 4.22
CA ALA A 96 17.97 -1.96 2.94
C ALA A 96 19.23 -2.55 2.27
N GLN A 97 20.15 -3.12 3.01
CA GLN A 97 21.38 -3.70 2.48
C GLN A 97 21.18 -5.08 1.86
N TYR A 98 20.19 -5.84 2.32
CA TYR A 98 19.99 -7.24 1.93
C TYR A 98 18.91 -7.46 0.88
N LEU A 99 17.97 -6.54 0.76
CA LEU A 99 16.93 -6.54 -0.26
C LEU A 99 16.99 -5.24 -1.04
N ILE A 100 17.27 -5.31 -2.30
CA ILE A 100 17.30 -4.18 -3.22
C ILE A 100 15.97 -4.19 -3.97
N VAL A 101 15.23 -3.10 -3.88
CA VAL A 101 13.99 -2.88 -4.64
C VAL A 101 14.11 -1.54 -5.33
N ARG A 102 14.10 -1.56 -6.65
CA ARG A 102 14.18 -0.34 -7.46
C ARG A 102 12.81 0.33 -7.56
N ASP A 103 12.83 1.63 -7.84
CA ASP A 103 11.63 2.32 -8.29
C ASP A 103 11.16 1.69 -9.59
N SER A 104 9.85 1.68 -9.81
CA SER A 104 9.31 1.14 -11.05
C SER A 104 9.63 2.02 -12.25
N ASN A 105 9.38 1.49 -13.45
CA ASN A 105 9.30 2.30 -14.65
C ASN A 105 8.29 3.45 -14.49
N PHE A 106 8.48 4.51 -15.28
CA PHE A 106 7.64 5.71 -15.27
C PHE A 106 6.49 5.59 -16.27
N LYS A 107 5.33 6.15 -15.89
CA LYS A 107 4.14 6.24 -16.76
C LYS A 107 3.61 7.65 -16.78
N LYS A 108 2.91 8.00 -17.87
CA LYS A 108 2.24 9.29 -17.98
C LYS A 108 1.00 9.33 -17.08
N PRO A 109 0.76 10.44 -16.36
CA PRO A 109 -0.42 10.58 -15.50
C PRO A 109 -1.74 10.36 -16.26
N GLU A 110 -1.88 10.86 -17.47
CA GLU A 110 -3.09 10.78 -18.30
C GLU A 110 -3.46 9.32 -18.61
N GLU A 111 -2.45 8.46 -18.78
CA GLU A 111 -2.63 7.05 -19.11
C GLU A 111 -2.92 6.21 -17.87
N SER A 112 -2.33 6.57 -16.72
CA SER A 112 -2.26 5.72 -15.53
C SER A 112 -3.11 6.19 -14.37
N LEU A 113 -3.47 7.47 -14.29
CA LEU A 113 -4.23 8.02 -13.17
C LEU A 113 -5.69 8.31 -13.52
N GLU A 114 -6.52 8.26 -12.49
CA GLU A 114 -7.88 8.79 -12.47
C GLU A 114 -8.13 9.54 -11.16
N LEU A 115 -9.09 10.48 -11.15
CA LEU A 115 -9.55 11.12 -9.93
C LEU A 115 -10.69 10.33 -9.29
N SER A 116 -10.46 9.93 -8.03
CA SER A 116 -11.40 9.15 -7.26
C SER A 116 -11.85 9.88 -6.01
N LEU A 117 -13.16 9.90 -5.77
CA LEU A 117 -13.71 10.41 -4.52
C LEU A 117 -13.49 9.41 -3.38
N SER A 118 -12.92 9.89 -2.28
CA SER A 118 -12.72 9.09 -1.08
C SER A 118 -13.93 9.13 -0.17
N LYS A 119 -14.34 7.97 0.34
CA LYS A 119 -15.36 7.80 1.37
C LYS A 119 -14.80 7.05 2.57
N LEU A 120 -15.04 7.56 3.76
CA LEU A 120 -14.70 6.87 5.00
C LEU A 120 -15.94 6.15 5.53
N ILE A 121 -15.87 4.84 5.71
CA ILE A 121 -16.94 4.03 6.30
C ILE A 121 -16.55 3.55 7.70
N GLY A 122 -17.56 3.28 8.54
CA GLY A 122 -17.35 2.85 9.94
C GLY A 122 -17.08 3.99 10.93
N ALA A 123 -17.02 5.24 10.49
CA ALA A 123 -16.90 6.39 11.36
C ALA A 123 -18.29 6.80 11.90
N LYS A 124 -18.36 7.22 13.18
CA LYS A 124 -19.61 7.70 13.79
C LYS A 124 -20.09 9.05 13.21
N THR A 125 -19.19 9.80 12.57
CA THR A 125 -19.50 11.12 11.98
C THR A 125 -19.50 11.02 10.45
N GLN A 126 -20.66 11.25 9.84
CA GLN A 126 -20.83 11.22 8.38
C GLN A 126 -20.35 12.49 7.67
N ASN A 127 -19.98 13.55 8.38
CA ASN A 127 -19.67 14.86 7.82
C ASN A 127 -18.15 15.07 7.64
N LYS A 128 -17.46 14.20 6.91
CA LYS A 128 -16.13 14.53 6.43
C LYS A 128 -16.21 15.10 5.03
N LEU A 129 -15.52 16.23 4.84
CA LEU A 129 -15.40 16.91 3.56
C LEU A 129 -14.89 15.92 2.49
N PRO A 130 -15.46 15.97 1.29
CA PRO A 130 -15.03 15.10 0.21
C PRO A 130 -13.58 15.40 -0.18
N ILE A 131 -12.74 14.40 -0.13
CA ILE A 131 -11.33 14.45 -0.56
C ILE A 131 -11.23 13.67 -1.84
N LEU A 132 -10.67 14.29 -2.88
CA LEU A 132 -10.28 13.60 -4.10
C LEU A 132 -8.88 13.00 -3.95
N TYR A 133 -8.69 11.87 -4.57
CA TYR A 133 -7.39 11.22 -4.70
C TYR A 133 -7.06 10.99 -6.17
N GLU A 134 -5.86 11.31 -6.57
CA GLU A 134 -5.29 10.70 -7.76
C GLU A 134 -5.00 9.25 -7.42
N THR A 135 -5.64 8.36 -8.14
CA THR A 135 -5.50 6.91 -7.96
C THR A 135 -5.07 6.26 -9.26
N LEU A 136 -4.32 5.18 -9.17
CA LEU A 136 -4.04 4.38 -10.35
C LEU A 136 -5.33 3.78 -10.91
N LYS A 137 -5.46 3.80 -12.22
CA LYS A 137 -6.50 3.04 -12.91
C LYS A 137 -6.31 1.56 -12.61
N ILE A 138 -7.42 0.84 -12.50
CA ILE A 138 -7.39 -0.60 -12.25
C ILE A 138 -6.62 -1.30 -13.37
N ASN A 139 -5.80 -2.27 -13.03
CA ASN A 139 -4.91 -3.02 -13.92
C ASN A 139 -3.79 -2.17 -14.57
N THR A 140 -3.42 -1.04 -13.97
CA THR A 140 -2.18 -0.37 -14.38
C THR A 140 -0.98 -1.21 -13.94
N GLU A 141 -0.16 -1.60 -14.91
CA GLU A 141 1.02 -2.43 -14.70
C GLU A 141 2.30 -1.58 -14.61
N PHE A 142 3.19 -1.97 -13.73
CA PHE A 142 4.52 -1.39 -13.58
C PHE A 142 5.57 -2.48 -13.52
N GLU A 143 6.75 -2.20 -14.04
CA GLU A 143 7.90 -3.08 -13.96
C GLU A 143 8.91 -2.54 -12.96
N THR A 144 9.46 -3.41 -12.13
CA THR A 144 10.50 -3.09 -11.16
C THR A 144 11.46 -4.26 -11.00
N GLU A 145 12.60 -3.99 -10.42
CA GLU A 145 13.59 -5.01 -10.11
C GLU A 145 13.67 -5.24 -8.60
N ILE A 146 13.59 -6.50 -8.19
CA ILE A 146 13.75 -6.95 -6.81
C ILE A 146 14.91 -7.94 -6.79
N LYS A 147 15.93 -7.66 -5.97
CA LYS A 147 17.09 -8.51 -5.81
C LYS A 147 17.47 -8.68 -4.34
N THR A 148 17.95 -9.85 -4.00
CA THR A 148 18.65 -10.10 -2.74
C THR A 148 20.16 -10.06 -2.95
N THR A 149 20.90 -9.72 -1.90
CA THR A 149 22.36 -9.81 -1.92
C THR A 149 22.83 -11.22 -1.60
N ASP A 150 24.08 -11.54 -1.92
CA ASP A 150 24.68 -12.86 -1.64
C ASP A 150 24.69 -13.21 -0.14
N ASP A 151 24.70 -12.21 0.74
CA ASP A 151 24.61 -12.40 2.19
C ASP A 151 23.20 -12.74 2.67
N CYS A 152 22.18 -12.65 1.82
CA CYS A 152 20.80 -12.98 2.15
C CYS A 152 20.56 -14.48 1.99
N LYS A 153 20.10 -15.14 3.04
CA LYS A 153 19.79 -16.58 3.01
C LYS A 153 18.54 -16.93 2.19
N PHE A 154 17.65 -15.97 2.01
CA PHE A 154 16.40 -16.16 1.27
C PHE A 154 16.53 -15.60 -0.13
N LYS A 155 16.01 -16.33 -1.09
CA LYS A 155 15.83 -15.82 -2.45
C LYS A 155 14.61 -14.90 -2.55
N GLU A 156 14.54 -14.14 -3.62
CA GLU A 156 13.47 -13.17 -3.88
C GLU A 156 12.08 -13.80 -3.79
N GLU A 157 11.91 -14.99 -4.41
CA GLU A 157 10.65 -15.72 -4.41
C GLU A 157 10.21 -16.16 -3.01
N GLU A 158 11.16 -16.57 -2.17
CA GLU A 158 10.87 -16.96 -0.79
C GLU A 158 10.39 -15.77 0.03
N ILE A 159 11.05 -14.61 -0.13
CA ILE A 159 10.67 -13.35 0.52
C ILE A 159 9.30 -12.89 0.05
N LEU A 160 9.04 -12.93 -1.25
CA LEU A 160 7.73 -12.58 -1.82
C LEU A 160 6.63 -13.54 -1.35
N SER A 161 6.94 -14.85 -1.24
CA SER A 161 6.01 -15.84 -0.69
C SER A 161 5.66 -15.57 0.78
N MET A 162 6.63 -15.13 1.59
CA MET A 162 6.37 -14.74 2.99
C MET A 162 5.46 -13.51 3.05
N ALA A 163 5.72 -12.52 2.21
CA ALA A 163 4.88 -11.34 2.11
C ALA A 163 3.46 -11.68 1.64
N ASP A 164 3.31 -12.51 0.61
CA ASP A 164 2.01 -12.97 0.11
C ASP A 164 1.18 -13.66 1.19
N ARG A 165 1.77 -14.59 1.94
CA ARG A 165 1.08 -15.27 3.04
C ARG A 165 0.53 -14.27 4.06
N PHE A 166 1.32 -13.29 4.45
CA PHE A 166 0.87 -12.23 5.35
C PHE A 166 -0.28 -11.42 4.76
N TYR A 167 -0.16 -10.98 3.51
CA TYR A 167 -1.20 -10.15 2.90
C TYR A 167 -2.48 -10.92 2.56
N ARG A 168 -2.42 -12.22 2.36
CA ARG A 168 -3.61 -13.07 2.29
C ARG A 168 -4.35 -13.16 3.64
N GLU A 169 -3.62 -13.15 4.77
CA GLU A 169 -4.26 -13.04 6.09
C GLU A 169 -4.87 -11.64 6.29
N VAL A 170 -4.18 -10.58 5.89
CA VAL A 170 -4.75 -9.22 5.87
C VAL A 170 -6.02 -9.19 5.02
N TYR A 171 -6.01 -9.80 3.85
CA TYR A 171 -7.16 -9.88 2.95
C TYR A 171 -8.35 -10.60 3.61
N LYS A 172 -8.13 -11.71 4.31
CA LYS A 172 -9.19 -12.40 5.07
C LYS A 172 -9.83 -11.47 6.10
N LYS A 173 -9.04 -10.71 6.87
CA LYS A 173 -9.54 -9.71 7.83
C LYS A 173 -10.35 -8.60 7.17
N GLU A 174 -9.91 -8.12 6.02
CA GLU A 174 -10.65 -7.13 5.25
C GLU A 174 -11.96 -7.71 4.68
N LYS A 175 -11.96 -8.95 4.22
CA LYS A 175 -13.15 -9.67 3.73
C LYS A 175 -14.17 -9.89 4.86
N GLU A 176 -13.71 -10.29 6.05
CA GLU A 176 -14.56 -10.39 7.24
C GLU A 176 -15.22 -9.04 7.57
N TYR A 177 -14.45 -7.94 7.53
CA TYR A 177 -14.99 -6.60 7.75
C TYR A 177 -15.98 -6.17 6.66
N ALA A 178 -15.77 -6.59 5.42
CA ALA A 178 -16.61 -6.26 4.27
C ALA A 178 -17.96 -6.99 4.29
N THR A 179 -18.09 -8.09 5.04
CA THR A 179 -19.33 -8.87 5.12
C THR A 179 -20.52 -7.99 5.53
N GLY A 180 -21.58 -8.00 4.73
CA GLY A 180 -22.77 -7.18 4.95
C GLY A 180 -22.60 -5.68 4.65
N LYS A 181 -21.50 -5.28 3.98
CA LYS A 181 -21.22 -3.89 3.59
C LYS A 181 -20.95 -3.81 2.08
N ILE A 182 -21.19 -2.65 1.51
CA ILE A 182 -20.85 -2.37 0.11
C ILE A 182 -19.35 -2.02 0.06
N ILE A 183 -18.50 -3.05 0.05
CA ILE A 183 -17.04 -2.93 -0.08
C ILE A 183 -16.59 -3.90 -1.16
N ILE A 184 -15.89 -3.37 -2.15
CA ILE A 184 -15.29 -4.15 -3.23
C ILE A 184 -13.83 -4.38 -2.89
N LEU A 185 -13.45 -5.63 -2.71
CA LEU A 185 -12.07 -6.09 -2.58
C LEU A 185 -11.66 -6.73 -3.90
N PRO A 186 -10.47 -6.46 -4.43
CA PRO A 186 -9.98 -7.18 -5.61
C PRO A 186 -9.77 -8.66 -5.24
N GLU A 187 -10.00 -9.53 -6.20
CA GLU A 187 -9.67 -10.95 -5.99
C GLU A 187 -8.15 -11.13 -5.89
N PRO A 188 -7.66 -11.89 -4.90
CA PRO A 188 -6.24 -12.22 -4.82
C PRO A 188 -5.76 -12.95 -6.07
N PRO A 189 -4.54 -12.69 -6.54
CA PRO A 189 -4.02 -13.37 -7.72
C PRO A 189 -3.96 -14.88 -7.48
N LYS A 190 -4.29 -15.66 -8.53
CA LYS A 190 -4.10 -17.12 -8.53
C LYS A 190 -2.61 -17.44 -8.65
N ASP A 191 -1.96 -16.76 -9.59
CA ASP A 191 -0.53 -16.84 -9.86
C ASP A 191 0.08 -15.48 -9.53
N GLY A 192 1.16 -15.49 -8.71
CA GLY A 192 1.81 -14.27 -8.21
C GLY A 192 1.58 -14.00 -6.73
N TYR A 193 2.06 -12.85 -6.29
CA TYR A 193 2.12 -12.47 -4.87
C TYR A 193 1.23 -11.27 -4.59
N LEU A 194 0.39 -11.38 -3.57
CA LEU A 194 -0.47 -10.31 -3.12
C LEU A 194 0.28 -9.39 -2.15
N LEU A 195 0.24 -8.09 -2.39
CA LEU A 195 0.74 -7.08 -1.47
C LEU A 195 -0.32 -5.98 -1.25
N ARG A 196 -0.06 -5.10 -0.27
CA ARG A 196 -0.85 -3.90 -0.05
C ARG A 196 0.04 -2.69 0.19
N LEU A 197 -0.16 -1.64 -0.59
CA LEU A 197 0.68 -0.43 -0.60
C LEU A 197 -0.13 0.83 -0.27
N GLY A 198 0.58 1.82 0.24
CA GLY A 198 0.10 3.20 0.32
C GLY A 198 -1.01 3.46 1.32
N GLN A 199 -1.72 4.56 1.08
CA GLN A 199 -2.67 5.15 2.04
C GLN A 199 -3.91 4.31 2.35
N GLY A 200 -4.25 3.33 1.55
CA GLY A 200 -5.38 2.45 1.79
C GLY A 200 -5.11 1.38 2.84
N SER A 201 -3.86 1.19 3.23
CA SER A 201 -3.46 0.18 4.20
C SER A 201 -4.07 0.45 5.57
N THR A 202 -4.53 -0.61 6.22
CA THR A 202 -5.09 -0.55 7.57
C THR A 202 -4.08 -1.05 8.59
N ALA A 203 -4.38 -0.90 9.88
CA ALA A 203 -3.52 -1.42 10.94
C ALA A 203 -3.29 -2.95 10.83
N TRP A 204 -4.16 -3.69 10.15
CA TRP A 204 -3.90 -5.10 9.83
C TRP A 204 -2.66 -5.28 8.95
N ALA A 205 -2.42 -4.38 8.02
CA ALA A 205 -1.32 -4.44 7.06
C ALA A 205 -0.04 -3.73 7.53
N THR A 206 -0.14 -2.85 8.55
CA THR A 206 0.95 -1.95 8.95
C THR A 206 1.37 -2.11 10.41
N SER A 207 0.90 -3.16 11.09
CA SER A 207 1.22 -3.42 12.49
C SER A 207 1.21 -4.93 12.77
N PHE A 208 1.59 -5.31 13.98
CA PHE A 208 1.63 -6.71 14.42
C PHE A 208 0.27 -7.25 14.91
N LEU A 209 -0.85 -6.69 14.46
CA LEU A 209 -2.18 -7.16 14.89
C LEU A 209 -2.46 -8.62 14.52
N ILE A 210 -2.10 -9.03 13.32
CA ILE A 210 -2.28 -10.42 12.86
C ILE A 210 -1.42 -11.35 13.70
N LEU A 211 -0.14 -11.00 13.87
CA LEU A 211 0.78 -11.79 14.71
C LEU A 211 0.29 -11.89 16.16
N SER A 212 -0.24 -10.80 16.71
CA SER A 212 -0.76 -10.79 18.07
C SER A 212 -1.95 -11.74 18.24
N GLU A 213 -2.83 -11.83 17.25
CA GLU A 213 -3.94 -12.79 17.26
C GLU A 213 -3.46 -14.24 17.12
N LYS A 214 -2.53 -14.50 16.21
CA LYS A 214 -1.96 -15.84 15.98
C LYS A 214 -1.26 -16.38 17.23
N LEU A 215 -0.43 -15.55 17.86
CA LEU A 215 0.36 -15.94 19.04
C LEU A 215 -0.38 -15.73 20.37
N LYS A 216 -1.57 -15.11 20.35
CA LYS A 216 -2.37 -14.75 21.55
C LYS A 216 -1.58 -13.83 22.51
N ILE A 217 -0.80 -12.92 21.97
CA ILE A 217 0.01 -11.95 22.72
C ILE A 217 -0.70 -10.60 22.76
N PHE A 218 -0.68 -9.94 23.92
CA PHE A 218 -1.23 -8.59 24.03
C PHE A 218 -0.47 -7.59 23.14
N TYR A 219 -1.22 -6.83 22.35
CA TYR A 219 -0.70 -5.75 21.53
C TYR A 219 -1.58 -4.51 21.65
N LYS A 220 -0.95 -3.38 21.97
CA LYS A 220 -1.66 -2.13 22.32
C LYS A 220 -2.45 -1.51 21.16
N VAL A 221 -2.12 -1.85 19.91
CA VAL A 221 -2.77 -1.27 18.73
C VAL A 221 -4.21 -1.77 18.62
N GLN A 222 -5.15 -0.83 18.43
CA GLN A 222 -6.55 -1.17 18.26
C GLN A 222 -6.84 -1.70 16.86
N LYS A 223 -7.78 -2.66 16.79
CA LYS A 223 -8.31 -3.16 15.51
C LYS A 223 -8.93 -1.99 14.73
N PRO A 224 -8.65 -1.88 13.43
CA PRO A 224 -9.17 -0.77 12.63
C PRO A 224 -10.70 -0.86 12.50
N LYS A 225 -11.38 0.21 12.91
CA LYS A 225 -12.85 0.31 12.89
C LYS A 225 -13.38 0.98 11.62
N THR A 226 -12.52 1.63 10.87
CA THR A 226 -12.88 2.41 9.68
C THR A 226 -12.12 1.93 8.45
N ARG A 227 -12.72 2.14 7.29
CA ARG A 227 -12.07 1.90 5.98
C ARG A 227 -12.24 3.14 5.10
N LYS A 228 -11.14 3.52 4.45
CA LYS A 228 -11.16 4.52 3.40
C LYS A 228 -11.33 3.79 2.07
N LEU A 229 -12.39 4.13 1.35
CA LEU A 229 -12.73 3.58 0.05
C LEU A 229 -12.66 4.68 -1.00
N ILE A 230 -12.45 4.31 -2.25
CA ILE A 230 -12.52 5.19 -3.41
C ILE A 230 -13.70 4.79 -4.30
N SER A 231 -14.18 5.73 -5.11
CA SER A 231 -15.32 5.52 -6.01
C SER A 231 -16.52 4.85 -5.32
N GLY A 232 -16.73 5.22 -4.05
CA GLY A 232 -17.85 4.78 -3.21
C GLY A 232 -17.69 3.42 -2.53
N ALA A 233 -16.90 2.50 -3.06
CA ALA A 233 -16.86 1.13 -2.56
C ALA A 233 -15.50 0.42 -2.61
N ILE A 234 -14.54 0.87 -3.42
CA ILE A 234 -13.33 0.11 -3.73
C ILE A 234 -12.28 0.27 -2.63
N SER A 235 -11.76 -0.84 -2.12
CA SER A 235 -10.64 -0.87 -1.17
C SER A 235 -9.32 -0.58 -1.87
N MET A 236 -8.54 0.36 -1.31
CA MET A 236 -7.32 0.87 -1.91
C MET A 236 -6.08 0.03 -1.58
N GLY A 237 -5.07 0.16 -2.43
CA GLY A 237 -3.69 -0.25 -2.15
C GLY A 237 -3.36 -1.71 -2.46
N TRP A 238 -4.30 -2.52 -2.92
CA TRP A 238 -4.03 -3.90 -3.29
C TRP A 238 -3.28 -3.96 -4.63
N VAL A 239 -2.20 -4.72 -4.64
CA VAL A 239 -1.37 -4.97 -5.82
C VAL A 239 -1.00 -6.44 -5.90
N SER A 240 -0.78 -6.94 -7.11
CA SER A 240 -0.20 -8.25 -7.36
C SER A 240 1.17 -8.10 -8.01
N ILE A 241 2.12 -8.96 -7.63
CA ILE A 241 3.44 -9.06 -8.26
C ILE A 241 3.51 -10.38 -9.00
N GLN A 242 3.99 -10.33 -10.23
CA GLN A 242 4.34 -11.50 -11.05
C GLN A 242 5.82 -11.40 -11.39
N ILE A 243 6.50 -12.54 -11.39
CA ILE A 243 7.89 -12.66 -11.85
C ILE A 243 7.85 -12.96 -13.35
N ILE A 244 8.60 -12.20 -14.12
CA ILE A 244 8.72 -12.32 -15.57
C ILE A 244 10.14 -12.73 -15.97
#